data_95284f957a43b824bc796cc92b8799c0
#
_entry.id   95284f957a43b824bc796cc92b8799c0
#
_cell.length_a   1.000
_cell.length_b   1.000
_cell.length_c   1.000
_cell.angle_alpha   90.00
_cell.angle_beta   90.00
_cell.angle_gamma   90.00
#
_symmetry.space_group_name_H-M   'P 1'
#
loop_
_entity.id
_entity.type
_entity.pdbx_description
1 polymer ?
#
loop_
_entity_poly.entity_id
_entity_poly.type
_entity_poly.pdbx_seq_one_letter_code
_entity_poly.pdbx_strand_id
1 'polypeptide(L)'
;MAKKPTMDDARLILHLYELKREPEMRKARQWWLVTFWPNSADDYIKVARAMGTEENNWMRQVISYWGIVSSFVQNGLLNEKLFLQPSFSGEMFFILIKMRPFLNELREKTKNPDLMMNLEKAILGSKAGRAQYAKMEPRVNALRPKTS
;
A
#
# COMPACT_ATOMS: atom_id res chain seq x y z
N MET A 1 0.74 22.68 13.63
CA MET A 1 0.86 23.19 12.25
C MET A 1 1.54 22.17 11.36
N ALA A 2 0.97 21.96 10.19
CA ALA A 2 1.60 21.08 9.21
C ALA A 2 2.92 21.67 8.73
N LYS A 3 3.98 20.88 8.70
CA LYS A 3 5.28 21.31 8.19
C LYS A 3 5.20 21.55 6.69
N LYS A 4 5.89 22.59 6.22
CA LYS A 4 6.02 22.83 4.78
C LYS A 4 6.97 21.79 4.18
N PRO A 5 6.71 21.34 2.94
CA PRO A 5 7.63 20.46 2.24
C PRO A 5 8.99 21.15 2.02
N THR A 6 10.05 20.34 2.01
CA THR A 6 11.42 20.79 1.78
C THR A 6 11.98 20.19 0.50
N MET A 7 13.13 20.69 0.06
CA MET A 7 13.85 20.08 -1.08
C MET A 7 14.29 18.67 -0.77
N ASP A 8 14.61 18.35 0.50
CA ASP A 8 14.96 16.99 0.91
C ASP A 8 13.77 16.04 0.77
N ASP A 9 12.56 16.52 1.11
CA ASP A 9 11.33 15.75 0.86
C ASP A 9 11.18 15.43 -0.62
N ALA A 10 11.38 16.42 -1.48
CA ALA A 10 11.26 16.25 -2.93
C ALA A 10 12.30 15.26 -3.46
N ARG A 11 13.54 15.36 -3.00
CA ARG A 11 14.62 14.43 -3.38
C ARG A 11 14.29 13.01 -2.96
N LEU A 12 13.78 12.83 -1.75
CA LEU A 12 13.39 11.52 -1.24
C LEU A 12 12.26 10.91 -2.11
N ILE A 13 11.24 11.70 -2.43
CA ILE A 13 10.15 11.23 -3.29
C ILE A 13 10.65 10.83 -4.67
N LEU A 14 11.51 11.62 -5.28
CA LEU A 14 12.07 11.28 -6.59
C LEU A 14 12.88 9.99 -6.53
N HIS A 15 13.66 9.79 -5.46
CA HIS A 15 14.41 8.56 -5.27
C HIS A 15 13.49 7.36 -5.09
N LEU A 16 12.46 7.50 -4.25
CA LEU A 16 11.47 6.44 -4.04
C LEU A 16 10.72 6.10 -5.33
N TYR A 17 10.36 7.12 -6.10
CA TYR A 17 9.70 6.93 -7.40
C TYR A 17 10.61 6.16 -8.37
N GLU A 18 11.89 6.49 -8.38
CA GLU A 18 12.87 5.81 -9.23
C GLU A 18 13.00 4.32 -8.87
N LEU A 19 13.01 3.98 -7.58
CA LEU A 19 13.05 2.60 -7.12
C LEU A 19 11.84 1.78 -7.59
N LYS A 20 10.69 2.42 -7.75
CA LYS A 20 9.47 1.76 -8.26
C LYS A 20 9.60 1.36 -9.73
N ARG A 21 10.53 1.96 -10.46
CA ARG A 21 10.71 1.73 -11.90
C ARG A 21 11.62 0.54 -12.20
N GLU A 22 12.24 -0.04 -11.20
CA GLU A 22 13.06 -1.23 -11.35
C GLU A 22 12.22 -2.37 -11.95
N PRO A 23 12.74 -3.19 -12.90
CA PRO A 23 11.94 -4.16 -13.64
C PRO A 23 11.17 -5.16 -12.79
N GLU A 24 11.79 -5.74 -11.75
CA GLU A 24 11.07 -6.69 -10.89
C GLU A 24 10.00 -5.98 -10.06
N MET A 25 10.28 -4.76 -9.62
CA MET A 25 9.30 -3.96 -8.90
C MET A 25 8.10 -3.62 -9.79
N ARG A 26 8.32 -3.33 -11.07
CA ARG A 26 7.22 -3.09 -12.02
C ARG A 26 6.33 -4.31 -12.19
N LYS A 27 6.91 -5.51 -12.26
CA LYS A 27 6.15 -6.76 -12.31
C LYS A 27 5.33 -6.97 -11.03
N ALA A 28 5.95 -6.73 -9.88
CA ALA A 28 5.29 -6.85 -8.59
C ALA A 28 4.11 -5.90 -8.46
N ARG A 29 4.28 -4.66 -8.91
CA ARG A 29 3.22 -3.66 -8.90
C ARG A 29 2.08 -4.05 -9.84
N GLN A 30 2.38 -4.53 -11.03
CA GLN A 30 1.36 -4.98 -11.98
C GLN A 30 0.57 -6.14 -11.38
N TRP A 31 1.25 -7.08 -10.73
CA TRP A 31 0.56 -8.19 -10.07
C TRP A 31 -0.43 -7.67 -9.01
N TRP A 32 0.02 -6.77 -8.14
CA TRP A 32 -0.83 -6.19 -7.10
C TRP A 32 -2.01 -5.39 -7.65
N LEU A 33 -1.80 -4.65 -8.73
CA LEU A 33 -2.81 -3.71 -9.23
C LEU A 33 -3.80 -4.39 -10.20
N VAL A 34 -3.35 -5.41 -10.92
CA VAL A 34 -4.14 -5.99 -12.01
C VAL A 34 -4.54 -7.44 -11.73
N THR A 35 -3.61 -8.26 -11.27
CA THR A 35 -3.79 -9.72 -11.23
C THR A 35 -4.38 -10.20 -9.90
N PHE A 36 -3.86 -9.69 -8.78
CA PHE A 36 -4.20 -10.21 -7.46
C PHE A 36 -5.44 -9.51 -6.88
N TRP A 37 -6.55 -10.24 -6.88
CA TRP A 37 -7.81 -9.81 -6.30
C TRP A 37 -8.30 -10.85 -5.31
N PRO A 38 -7.82 -10.83 -4.05
CA PRO A 38 -8.25 -11.80 -3.06
C PRO A 38 -9.74 -11.62 -2.73
N ASN A 39 -10.43 -12.74 -2.58
CA ASN A 39 -11.83 -12.74 -2.15
C ASN A 39 -11.97 -12.97 -0.63
N SER A 40 -10.87 -13.34 0.01
CA SER A 40 -10.85 -13.67 1.43
C SER A 40 -9.45 -13.47 2.01
N ALA A 41 -9.36 -13.48 3.34
CA ALA A 41 -8.07 -13.50 4.03
C ALA A 41 -7.24 -14.73 3.63
N ASP A 42 -7.87 -15.86 3.40
CA ASP A 42 -7.19 -17.10 3.03
C ASP A 42 -6.47 -17.00 1.68
N ASP A 43 -7.03 -16.25 0.72
CA ASP A 43 -6.37 -16.02 -0.58
C ASP A 43 -5.04 -15.28 -0.39
N TYR A 44 -5.00 -14.30 0.50
CA TYR A 44 -3.76 -13.60 0.83
C TYR A 44 -2.78 -14.54 1.54
N ILE A 45 -3.25 -15.29 2.53
CA ILE A 45 -2.41 -16.19 3.33
C ILE A 45 -1.77 -17.25 2.45
N LYS A 46 -2.50 -17.76 1.48
CA LYS A 46 -1.97 -18.76 0.53
C LYS A 46 -0.73 -18.21 -0.19
N VAL A 47 -0.77 -17.01 -0.70
CA VAL A 47 0.38 -16.38 -1.36
C VAL A 47 1.49 -16.09 -0.34
N ALA A 48 1.13 -15.56 0.83
CA ALA A 48 2.09 -15.19 1.86
C ALA A 48 2.90 -16.39 2.38
N ARG A 49 2.31 -17.58 2.36
CA ARG A 49 2.98 -18.80 2.81
C ARG A 49 3.75 -19.53 1.71
N ALA A 50 3.55 -19.17 0.46
CA ALA A 50 4.17 -19.84 -0.68
C ALA A 50 5.59 -19.30 -0.95
N MET A 51 6.47 -19.45 0.03
CA MET A 51 7.85 -18.96 -0.05
C MET A 51 8.56 -19.54 -1.27
N GLY A 52 9.26 -18.67 -1.99
CA GLY A 52 10.02 -19.05 -3.18
C GLY A 52 9.25 -18.91 -4.50
N THR A 53 7.95 -18.65 -4.46
CA THR A 53 7.19 -18.37 -5.67
C THR A 53 7.37 -16.91 -6.08
N GLU A 54 7.15 -16.62 -7.36
CA GLU A 54 7.20 -15.24 -7.86
C GLU A 54 6.15 -14.36 -7.18
N GLU A 55 4.93 -14.89 -7.01
CA GLU A 55 3.82 -14.16 -6.39
C GLU A 55 4.14 -13.78 -4.95
N ASN A 56 4.75 -14.67 -4.20
CA ASN A 56 5.21 -14.38 -2.84
C ASN A 56 6.26 -13.26 -2.84
N ASN A 57 7.21 -13.33 -3.76
CA ASN A 57 8.24 -12.28 -3.90
C ASN A 57 7.60 -10.94 -4.23
N TRP A 58 6.69 -10.91 -5.18
CA TRP A 58 5.99 -9.68 -5.58
C TRP A 58 5.15 -9.10 -4.44
N MET A 59 4.45 -9.95 -3.71
CA MET A 59 3.67 -9.53 -2.55
C MET A 59 4.55 -8.81 -1.53
N ARG A 60 5.66 -9.43 -1.15
CA ARG A 60 6.57 -8.89 -0.15
C ARG A 60 7.28 -7.61 -0.61
N GLN A 61 7.69 -7.56 -1.88
CA GLN A 61 8.38 -6.39 -2.41
C GLN A 61 7.54 -5.13 -2.30
N VAL A 62 6.30 -5.17 -2.74
CA VAL A 62 5.42 -3.99 -2.74
C VAL A 62 5.01 -3.62 -1.31
N ILE A 63 4.65 -4.60 -0.49
CA ILE A 63 4.26 -4.34 0.90
C ILE A 63 5.43 -3.79 1.71
N SER A 64 6.64 -4.34 1.52
CA SER A 64 7.84 -3.82 2.20
C SER A 64 8.16 -2.39 1.76
N TYR A 65 8.06 -2.12 0.45
CA TYR A 65 8.30 -0.78 -0.08
C TYR A 65 7.38 0.25 0.58
N TRP A 66 6.07 0.02 0.55
CA TRP A 66 5.11 0.95 1.13
C TRP A 66 5.17 0.98 2.65
N GLY A 67 5.56 -0.12 3.28
CA GLY A 67 5.82 -0.17 4.72
C GLY A 67 6.94 0.78 5.13
N ILE A 68 8.04 0.77 4.37
CA ILE A 68 9.19 1.67 4.61
C ILE A 68 8.77 3.13 4.38
N VAL A 69 8.11 3.41 3.25
CA VAL A 69 7.65 4.78 2.94
C VAL A 69 6.71 5.29 4.04
N SER A 70 5.79 4.44 4.50
CA SER A 70 4.86 4.79 5.57
C SER A 70 5.60 5.13 6.87
N SER A 71 6.66 4.39 7.18
CA SER A 71 7.46 4.66 8.37
C SER A 71 8.16 6.02 8.28
N PHE A 72 8.60 6.41 7.10
CA PHE A 72 9.21 7.73 6.89
C PHE A 72 8.20 8.85 7.19
N VAL A 73 6.97 8.69 6.73
CA VAL A 73 5.90 9.67 7.00
C VAL A 73 5.61 9.74 8.50
N GLN A 74 5.46 8.59 9.15
CA GLN A 74 5.12 8.52 10.57
C GLN A 74 6.21 9.06 11.47
N ASN A 75 7.46 8.98 11.05
CA ASN A 75 8.61 9.48 11.81
C ASN A 75 9.02 10.91 11.42
N GLY A 76 8.22 11.58 10.60
CA GLY A 76 8.46 12.96 10.22
C GLY A 76 9.63 13.16 9.24
N LEU A 77 10.08 12.09 8.58
CA LEU A 77 11.17 12.14 7.61
C LEU A 77 10.70 12.48 6.19
N LEU A 78 9.42 12.23 5.91
CA LEU A 78 8.80 12.55 4.63
C LEU A 78 7.55 13.38 4.89
N ASN A 79 7.44 14.52 4.23
CA ASN A 79 6.31 15.42 4.37
C ASN A 79 5.02 14.73 3.93
N GLU A 80 4.00 14.79 4.79
CA GLU A 80 2.72 14.12 4.56
C GLU A 80 1.99 14.66 3.32
N LYS A 81 2.01 15.98 3.11
CA LYS A 81 1.33 16.59 1.96
C LYS A 81 1.90 16.09 0.63
N LEU A 82 3.23 15.97 0.54
CA LEU A 82 3.87 15.40 -0.64
C LEU A 82 3.60 13.90 -0.77
N PHE A 83 3.66 13.18 0.35
CA PHE A 83 3.34 11.75 0.37
C PHE A 83 1.92 11.48 -0.16
N LEU A 84 0.95 12.29 0.23
CA LEU A 84 -0.45 12.09 -0.14
C LEU A 84 -0.77 12.47 -1.60
N GLN A 85 0.20 12.96 -2.38
CA GLN A 85 -0.04 13.22 -3.80
C GLN A 85 -0.44 11.90 -4.50
N PRO A 86 -1.60 11.86 -5.19
CA PRO A 86 -2.07 10.61 -5.82
C PRO A 86 -1.09 10.01 -6.83
N SER A 87 -0.31 10.86 -7.51
CA SER A 87 0.72 10.41 -8.45
C SER A 87 1.86 9.64 -7.76
N PHE A 88 2.04 9.82 -6.46
CA PHE A 88 3.04 9.10 -5.69
C PHE A 88 2.43 7.92 -4.91
N SER A 89 1.46 8.19 -4.04
CA SER A 89 0.94 7.19 -3.08
C SER A 89 -0.36 6.51 -3.51
N GLY A 90 -0.92 6.88 -4.66
CA GLY A 90 -2.19 6.31 -5.12
C GLY A 90 -2.22 4.79 -5.15
N GLU A 91 -1.11 4.16 -5.50
CA GLU A 91 -0.97 2.71 -5.48
C GLU A 91 -1.14 2.12 -4.08
N MET A 92 -0.59 2.79 -3.06
CA MET A 92 -0.73 2.36 -1.68
C MET A 92 -2.17 2.43 -1.21
N PHE A 93 -2.89 3.50 -1.58
CA PHE A 93 -4.33 3.61 -1.33
C PHE A 93 -5.09 2.46 -1.98
N PHE A 94 -4.77 2.17 -3.23
CA PHE A 94 -5.39 1.08 -3.98
C PHE A 94 -5.24 -0.26 -3.24
N ILE A 95 -4.03 -0.55 -2.80
CA ILE A 95 -3.71 -1.80 -2.09
C ILE A 95 -4.48 -1.88 -0.77
N LEU A 96 -4.47 -0.80 0.01
CA LEU A 96 -5.18 -0.79 1.30
C LEU A 96 -6.69 -0.98 1.10
N ILE A 97 -7.28 -0.27 0.15
CA ILE A 97 -8.70 -0.40 -0.16
C ILE A 97 -9.03 -1.84 -0.55
N LYS A 98 -8.20 -2.44 -1.39
CA LYS A 98 -8.38 -3.82 -1.83
C LYS A 98 -8.37 -4.80 -0.66
N MET A 99 -7.48 -4.60 0.29
CA MET A 99 -7.25 -5.53 1.40
C MET A 99 -8.14 -5.26 2.62
N ARG A 100 -8.64 -4.05 2.79
CA ARG A 100 -9.32 -3.66 4.01
C ARG A 100 -10.51 -4.53 4.41
N PRO A 101 -11.36 -5.02 3.48
CA PRO A 101 -12.46 -5.91 3.86
C PRO A 101 -12.01 -7.18 4.60
N PHE A 102 -10.78 -7.62 4.39
CA PHE A 102 -10.24 -8.85 4.98
C PHE A 102 -9.21 -8.57 6.09
N LEU A 103 -8.89 -7.32 6.34
CA LEU A 103 -7.69 -6.98 7.12
C LEU A 103 -7.77 -7.44 8.58
N ASN A 104 -8.93 -7.27 9.22
CA ASN A 104 -9.11 -7.72 10.60
C ASN A 104 -9.01 -9.23 10.72
N GLU A 105 -9.68 -9.96 9.83
CA GLU A 105 -9.61 -11.42 9.78
C GLU A 105 -8.19 -11.90 9.48
N LEU A 106 -7.51 -11.22 8.57
CA LEU A 106 -6.13 -11.54 8.19
C LEU A 106 -5.17 -11.38 9.37
N ARG A 107 -5.31 -10.29 10.13
CA ARG A 107 -4.51 -10.05 11.34
C ARG A 107 -4.74 -11.11 12.39
N GLU A 108 -5.99 -11.53 12.56
CA GLU A 108 -6.37 -12.56 13.51
C GLU A 108 -5.81 -13.93 13.12
N LYS A 109 -6.03 -14.35 11.87
CA LYS A 109 -5.57 -15.64 11.35
C LYS A 109 -4.05 -15.78 11.33
N THR A 110 -3.34 -14.69 11.03
CA THR A 110 -1.88 -14.71 11.00
C THR A 110 -1.26 -14.45 12.37
N LYS A 111 -2.08 -14.12 13.38
CA LYS A 111 -1.62 -13.71 14.73
C LYS A 111 -0.65 -12.52 14.65
N ASN A 112 -0.87 -11.65 13.68
CA ASN A 112 -0.06 -10.46 13.47
C ASN A 112 -0.97 -9.23 13.44
N PRO A 113 -1.21 -8.58 14.59
CA PRO A 113 -2.07 -7.40 14.66
C PRO A 113 -1.47 -6.19 13.94
N ASP A 114 -0.17 -6.21 13.65
CA ASP A 114 0.52 -5.11 13.01
C ASP A 114 0.60 -5.24 11.48
N LEU A 115 0.03 -6.29 10.91
CA LEU A 115 0.06 -6.50 9.47
C LEU A 115 -0.58 -5.34 8.73
N MET A 116 0.17 -4.69 7.84
CA MET A 116 -0.23 -3.49 7.09
C MET A 116 -0.62 -2.29 7.98
N MET A 117 -0.26 -2.32 9.25
CA MET A 117 -0.62 -1.25 10.20
C MET A 117 0.02 0.09 9.80
N ASN A 118 1.27 0.06 9.34
CA ASN A 118 1.95 1.29 8.90
C ASN A 118 1.24 1.94 7.72
N LEU A 119 0.81 1.15 6.74
CA LEU A 119 0.05 1.65 5.59
C LEU A 119 -1.27 2.28 6.06
N GLU A 120 -1.98 1.56 6.91
CA GLU A 120 -3.26 2.03 7.45
C GLU A 120 -3.10 3.35 8.19
N LYS A 121 -2.11 3.45 9.07
CA LYS A 121 -1.84 4.68 9.83
C LYS A 121 -1.42 5.84 8.94
N ALA A 122 -0.58 5.58 7.95
CA ALA A 122 -0.12 6.63 7.03
C ALA A 122 -1.28 7.19 6.20
N ILE A 123 -2.23 6.36 5.81
CA ILE A 123 -3.39 6.77 5.01
C ILE A 123 -4.48 7.37 5.89
N LEU A 124 -4.86 6.67 6.94
CA LEU A 124 -6.05 7.03 7.73
C LEU A 124 -5.73 7.89 8.94
N GLY A 125 -4.46 8.19 9.18
CA GLY A 125 -4.01 8.98 10.31
C GLY A 125 -4.27 10.48 10.20
N SER A 126 -4.68 10.97 9.03
CA SER A 126 -4.95 12.39 8.81
C SER A 126 -6.30 12.59 8.14
N LYS A 127 -6.84 13.79 8.31
CA LYS A 127 -8.10 14.18 7.66
C LYS A 127 -7.97 14.11 6.14
N ALA A 128 -6.85 14.61 5.59
CA ALA A 128 -6.59 14.59 4.15
C ALA A 128 -6.49 13.17 3.61
N GLY A 129 -5.80 12.28 4.32
CA GLY A 129 -5.68 10.88 3.93
C GLY A 129 -7.04 10.17 3.93
N ARG A 130 -7.83 10.38 4.96
CA ARG A 130 -9.18 9.80 5.05
C ARG A 130 -10.09 10.29 3.93
N ALA A 131 -10.01 11.59 3.58
CA ALA A 131 -10.79 12.17 2.48
C ALA A 131 -10.41 11.55 1.14
N GLN A 132 -9.11 11.39 0.89
CA GLN A 132 -8.63 10.77 -0.34
C GLN A 132 -9.02 9.29 -0.41
N TYR A 133 -8.92 8.57 0.70
CA TYR A 133 -9.35 7.18 0.79
C TYR A 133 -10.84 7.05 0.41
N ALA A 134 -11.69 7.87 1.02
CA ALA A 134 -13.14 7.84 0.76
C ALA A 134 -13.47 8.14 -0.72
N LYS A 135 -12.67 9.02 -1.35
CA LYS A 135 -12.83 9.35 -2.77
C LYS A 135 -12.42 8.19 -3.68
N MET A 136 -11.36 7.47 -3.32
CA MET A 136 -10.83 6.36 -4.12
C MET A 136 -11.60 5.04 -3.92
N GLU A 137 -12.15 4.82 -2.74
CA GLU A 137 -12.76 3.54 -2.37
C GLU A 137 -13.80 3.03 -3.37
N PRO A 138 -14.82 3.82 -3.79
CA PRO A 138 -15.80 3.32 -4.76
C PRO A 138 -15.17 3.00 -6.12
N ARG A 139 -14.15 3.72 -6.52
CA ARG A 139 -13.46 3.48 -7.79
C ARG A 139 -12.72 2.15 -7.79
N VAL A 140 -12.01 1.86 -6.71
CA VAL A 140 -11.28 0.60 -6.56
C VAL A 140 -12.25 -0.57 -6.46
N ASN A 141 -13.29 -0.43 -5.65
CA ASN A 141 -14.29 -1.48 -5.48
C ASN A 141 -15.02 -1.80 -6.79
N ALA A 142 -15.22 -0.80 -7.67
CA ALA A 142 -15.82 -1.02 -8.98
C ALA A 142 -14.94 -1.89 -9.90
N LEU A 143 -13.63 -1.96 -9.63
CA LEU A 143 -12.70 -2.78 -10.39
C LEU A 143 -12.63 -4.24 -9.89
N ARG A 144 -13.23 -4.54 -8.75
CA ARG A 144 -13.20 -5.91 -8.23
C ARG A 144 -13.86 -6.86 -9.22
N PRO A 145 -13.20 -7.99 -9.56
CA PRO A 145 -13.83 -9.00 -10.37
C PRO A 145 -15.11 -9.52 -9.71
N LYS A 146 -16.15 -9.70 -10.50
CA LYS A 146 -17.39 -10.31 -10.01
C LYS A 146 -17.12 -11.78 -9.76
N THR A 147 -17.42 -12.23 -8.55
CA THR A 147 -17.39 -13.67 -8.24
C THR A 147 -18.58 -14.32 -8.96
N SER A 148 -18.26 -15.31 -9.78
CA SER A 148 -19.28 -16.12 -10.43
C SER A 148 -19.96 -17.05 -9.42
#